data_07e036acc48bbf012862485f9f568767
#
_entry.id   07e036acc48bbf012862485f9f568767
#
_cell.length_a   1.000
_cell.length_b   1.000
_cell.length_c   1.000
_cell.angle_alpha   90.00
_cell.angle_beta   90.00
_cell.angle_gamma   90.00
#
_symmetry.space_group_name_H-M   'P 1'
#
loop_
_entity.id
_entity.type
_entity.pdbx_description
1 polymer ?
#
loop_
_entity_poly.entity_id
_entity_poly.type
_entity_poly.pdbx_seq_one_letter_code
_entity_poly.pdbx_strand_id
1 'polypeptide(L)'
;VVKNTDYKTYWVIRDEEVYEELKKQGVVCGLDNSEEASQMIEKAQFLISSTFDFAVQKNVGQVHVSAWHGFPLKVIGFFDSASSEEDTFDSLKVITTQTDIITATSRFSRLTLSGMFAVDPRKVKETGYPRNDIMFWSDAKKELSKLLPIDVYNSKLFFYLPTMRKGLKGEGEQFDDNIFNYLDYDADEIDWFLEKNNAYIVAKVHFADAKKYKSGDFKLPERLIFLDNQELERHFCTIYHIMNAFDGLITDYSSVYVDYMLLDKPIIFSCPDIEKYKNDRGFVVDDPTLLMPGIMIKTQKGLLENLDKILKGEDEYKSIRQEKIPFFHGHVDGDSSKRLLQEMEKLAGADEIDSGKKLAHL
;
A
#
# COMPACT_ATOMS: atom_id res chain seq x y z
N VAL A 1 15.51 -8.35 6.51
CA VAL A 1 16.28 -8.30 7.75
C VAL A 1 16.53 -9.73 8.21
N VAL A 2 15.52 -10.53 8.57
CA VAL A 2 15.64 -11.87 9.18
C VAL A 2 16.56 -12.82 8.42
N LYS A 3 16.55 -12.81 7.08
CA LYS A 3 17.33 -13.75 6.26
C LYS A 3 18.78 -13.35 6.04
N ASN A 4 19.12 -12.07 6.21
CA ASN A 4 20.39 -11.51 5.73
C ASN A 4 21.19 -10.79 6.81
N THR A 5 20.75 -10.87 8.08
CA THR A 5 21.42 -10.21 9.22
C THR A 5 21.35 -11.09 10.48
N ASP A 6 22.18 -10.80 11.46
CA ASP A 6 22.15 -11.43 12.78
C ASP A 6 21.16 -10.76 13.75
N TYR A 7 20.35 -9.80 13.28
CA TYR A 7 19.34 -9.14 14.10
C TYR A 7 18.24 -10.12 14.52
N LYS A 8 17.93 -10.13 15.80
CA LYS A 8 16.75 -10.81 16.34
C LYS A 8 15.52 -9.96 16.07
N THR A 9 14.49 -10.56 15.52
CA THR A 9 13.23 -9.88 15.21
C THR A 9 12.13 -10.37 16.12
N TYR A 10 11.34 -9.42 16.60
CA TYR A 10 10.13 -9.65 17.41
C TYR A 10 8.96 -9.01 16.71
N TRP A 11 7.79 -9.63 16.83
CA TRP A 11 6.57 -9.12 16.23
C TRP A 11 5.56 -8.78 17.32
N VAL A 12 4.98 -7.59 17.24
CA VAL A 12 3.84 -7.19 18.06
C VAL A 12 2.59 -7.31 17.20
N ILE A 13 1.65 -8.16 17.62
CA ILE A 13 0.49 -8.57 16.84
C ILE A 13 -0.77 -8.07 17.54
N ARG A 14 -1.69 -7.45 16.81
CA ARG A 14 -2.98 -6.95 17.34
C ARG A 14 -4.11 -7.98 17.26
N ASP A 15 -4.07 -8.81 16.22
CA ASP A 15 -5.07 -9.84 15.99
C ASP A 15 -4.70 -11.13 16.73
N GLU A 16 -5.61 -11.63 17.56
CA GLU A 16 -5.38 -12.78 18.42
C GLU A 16 -5.25 -14.09 17.60
N GLU A 17 -6.02 -14.23 16.52
CA GLU A 17 -5.95 -15.42 15.66
C GLU A 17 -4.62 -15.47 14.91
N VAL A 18 -4.18 -14.34 14.38
CA VAL A 18 -2.87 -14.19 13.73
C VAL A 18 -1.72 -14.44 14.71
N TYR A 19 -1.84 -13.94 15.96
CA TYR A 19 -0.84 -14.18 17.00
C TYR A 19 -0.70 -15.67 17.31
N GLU A 20 -1.80 -16.37 17.52
CA GLU A 20 -1.78 -17.82 17.83
C GLU A 20 -1.19 -18.63 16.66
N GLU A 21 -1.49 -18.26 15.42
CA GLU A 21 -0.97 -18.95 14.25
C GLU A 21 0.55 -18.73 14.08
N LEU A 22 1.03 -17.50 14.21
CA LEU A 22 2.46 -17.18 14.16
C LEU A 22 3.25 -17.87 15.27
N LYS A 23 2.68 -17.94 16.46
CA LYS A 23 3.28 -18.62 17.61
C LYS A 23 3.44 -20.12 17.38
N LYS A 24 2.43 -20.79 16.79
CA LYS A 24 2.51 -22.20 16.38
C LYS A 24 3.63 -22.46 15.38
N GLN A 25 3.94 -21.48 14.53
CA GLN A 25 5.02 -21.57 13.54
C GLN A 25 6.40 -21.22 14.12
N GLY A 26 6.50 -20.95 15.42
CA GLY A 26 7.75 -20.62 16.09
C GLY A 26 8.24 -19.18 15.84
N VAL A 27 7.37 -18.29 15.36
CA VAL A 27 7.67 -16.86 15.23
C VAL A 27 7.70 -16.23 16.62
N VAL A 28 8.75 -15.49 16.93
CA VAL A 28 8.85 -14.76 18.19
C VAL A 28 7.93 -13.53 18.15
N CYS A 29 6.80 -13.59 18.82
CA CYS A 29 5.80 -12.54 18.82
C CYS A 29 5.12 -12.39 20.19
N GLY A 30 4.61 -11.17 20.45
CA GLY A 30 3.78 -10.84 21.61
C GLY A 30 2.46 -10.22 21.15
N LEU A 31 1.38 -10.49 21.87
CA LEU A 31 0.10 -9.84 21.61
C LEU A 31 0.17 -8.37 22.06
N ASP A 32 -0.34 -7.44 21.25
CA ASP A 32 -0.36 -6.00 21.59
C ASP A 32 -1.01 -5.78 22.98
N ASN A 33 -0.47 -4.83 23.74
CA ASN A 33 -0.83 -4.54 25.13
C ASN A 33 -0.56 -5.66 26.15
N SER A 34 0.13 -6.74 25.78
CA SER A 34 0.62 -7.75 26.72
C SER A 34 1.92 -7.32 27.41
N GLU A 35 2.22 -7.91 28.55
CA GLU A 35 3.50 -7.73 29.23
C GLU A 35 4.67 -8.21 28.36
N GLU A 36 4.48 -9.33 27.64
CA GLU A 36 5.46 -9.88 26.71
C GLU A 36 5.81 -8.89 25.59
N ALA A 37 4.79 -8.30 24.93
CA ALA A 37 5.00 -7.27 23.90
C ALA A 37 5.69 -6.02 24.48
N SER A 38 5.31 -5.57 25.66
CA SER A 38 5.93 -4.43 26.33
C SER A 38 7.41 -4.66 26.60
N GLN A 39 7.79 -5.85 27.07
CA GLN A 39 9.18 -6.23 27.28
C GLN A 39 9.99 -6.33 25.96
N MET A 40 9.37 -6.76 24.88
CA MET A 40 10.00 -6.80 23.55
C MET A 40 10.27 -5.39 23.05
N ILE A 41 9.29 -4.48 23.17
CA ILE A 41 9.42 -3.07 22.78
C ILE A 41 10.53 -2.40 23.60
N GLU A 42 10.56 -2.62 24.91
CA GLU A 42 11.57 -2.03 25.79
C GLU A 42 13.01 -2.45 25.45
N LYS A 43 13.21 -3.69 25.04
CA LYS A 43 14.53 -4.25 24.72
C LYS A 43 14.97 -4.04 23.27
N ALA A 44 14.07 -3.62 22.40
CA ALA A 44 14.37 -3.46 20.99
C ALA A 44 15.26 -2.24 20.75
N GLN A 45 16.28 -2.37 19.92
CA GLN A 45 17.07 -1.25 19.42
C GLN A 45 16.30 -0.46 18.35
N PHE A 46 15.54 -1.16 17.52
CA PHE A 46 14.76 -0.60 16.43
C PHE A 46 13.28 -0.93 16.60
N LEU A 47 12.44 0.10 16.49
CA LEU A 47 10.98 -0.02 16.50
C LEU A 47 10.47 0.34 15.10
N ILE A 48 9.87 -0.61 14.39
CA ILE A 48 9.47 -0.46 12.99
C ILE A 48 7.97 -0.71 12.86
N SER A 49 7.25 0.25 12.29
CA SER A 49 5.83 0.09 11.93
C SER A 49 5.55 0.64 10.53
N SER A 50 4.40 0.30 9.96
CA SER A 50 3.92 0.90 8.70
C SER A 50 3.25 2.26 8.89
N THR A 51 3.12 2.70 10.13
CA THR A 51 2.53 3.97 10.57
C THR A 51 3.44 4.62 11.61
N PHE A 52 2.87 5.16 12.70
CA PHE A 52 3.62 5.77 13.80
C PHE A 52 3.31 5.10 15.15
N ASP A 53 2.84 3.86 15.14
CA ASP A 53 2.30 3.16 16.31
C ASP A 53 3.26 3.12 17.49
N PHE A 54 4.55 2.93 17.25
CA PHE A 54 5.56 2.84 18.30
C PHE A 54 6.17 4.20 18.72
N ALA A 55 5.77 5.31 18.08
CA ALA A 55 6.35 6.62 18.42
C ALA A 55 6.14 7.00 19.88
N VAL A 56 4.96 6.69 20.46
CA VAL A 56 4.63 6.99 21.87
C VAL A 56 5.31 6.05 22.86
N GLN A 57 5.80 4.90 22.42
CA GLN A 57 6.41 3.85 23.26
C GLN A 57 7.94 3.89 23.22
N LYS A 58 8.52 4.77 22.41
CA LYS A 58 9.96 4.87 22.21
C LYS A 58 10.69 5.35 23.47
N ASN A 59 11.70 4.61 23.90
CA ASN A 59 12.62 5.00 24.95
C ASN A 59 13.87 5.69 24.41
N VAL A 60 14.65 6.32 25.28
CA VAL A 60 15.93 6.93 24.93
C VAL A 60 16.90 5.85 24.40
N GLY A 61 17.58 6.14 23.32
CA GLY A 61 18.52 5.22 22.67
C GLY A 61 17.91 4.24 21.68
N GLN A 62 16.57 4.22 21.54
CA GLN A 62 15.90 3.45 20.51
C GLN A 62 15.71 4.29 19.23
N VAL A 63 15.73 3.63 18.08
CA VAL A 63 15.43 4.24 16.78
C VAL A 63 14.04 3.83 16.33
N HIS A 64 13.13 4.80 16.19
CA HIS A 64 11.78 4.57 15.66
C HIS A 64 11.72 4.85 14.16
N VAL A 65 11.18 3.89 13.41
CA VAL A 65 11.04 3.91 11.96
C VAL A 65 9.59 3.76 11.55
N SER A 66 9.07 4.73 10.84
CA SER A 66 7.84 4.58 10.07
C SER A 66 8.18 4.15 8.65
N ALA A 67 7.90 2.88 8.31
CA ALA A 67 8.07 2.36 6.95
C ALA A 67 7.00 2.89 5.99
N TRP A 68 6.10 3.71 6.49
CA TRP A 68 4.99 4.35 5.81
C TRP A 68 4.18 3.41 4.90
N HIS A 69 2.95 3.81 4.55
CA HIS A 69 2.02 2.86 3.90
C HIS A 69 1.50 3.32 2.53
N GLY A 70 2.02 4.39 1.94
CA GLY A 70 1.59 4.82 0.60
C GLY A 70 2.23 6.11 0.13
N PHE A 71 2.28 6.26 -1.19
CA PHE A 71 2.69 7.52 -1.80
C PHE A 71 1.68 8.62 -1.44
N PRO A 72 2.13 9.82 -1.05
CA PRO A 72 1.27 10.90 -0.56
C PRO A 72 0.53 11.60 -1.72
N LEU A 73 -0.54 10.98 -2.22
CA LEU A 73 -1.41 11.54 -3.25
C LEU A 73 -2.51 12.42 -2.68
N LYS A 74 -2.99 12.09 -1.49
CA LYS A 74 -4.13 12.71 -0.81
C LYS A 74 -3.62 13.64 0.28
N VAL A 75 -4.38 14.71 0.55
CA VAL A 75 -4.06 15.61 1.66
C VAL A 75 -4.29 14.91 3.00
N ILE A 76 -3.31 15.04 3.89
CA ILE A 76 -3.35 14.57 5.27
C ILE A 76 -2.52 15.51 6.16
N GLY A 77 -2.69 15.43 7.48
CA GLY A 77 -1.95 16.27 8.43
C GLY A 77 -2.17 17.75 8.15
N PHE A 78 -1.11 18.55 8.10
CA PHE A 78 -1.19 19.99 7.85
C PHE A 78 -1.68 20.39 6.46
N PHE A 79 -1.78 19.47 5.52
CA PHE A 79 -2.37 19.74 4.21
C PHE A 79 -3.90 19.54 4.19
N ASP A 80 -4.47 18.93 5.24
CA ASP A 80 -5.90 18.73 5.37
C ASP A 80 -6.55 19.96 6.04
N SER A 81 -7.19 20.79 5.23
CA SER A 81 -7.90 22.00 5.70
C SER A 81 -9.19 21.70 6.48
N ALA A 82 -9.63 20.44 6.58
CA ALA A 82 -10.82 20.07 7.36
C ALA A 82 -10.55 19.99 8.88
N SER A 83 -9.27 19.87 9.28
CA SER A 83 -8.82 19.88 10.68
C SER A 83 -8.28 21.23 11.07
N SER A 84 -8.46 21.63 12.34
CA SER A 84 -7.82 22.85 12.86
C SER A 84 -6.30 22.69 12.95
N GLU A 85 -5.55 23.80 12.88
CA GLU A 85 -4.10 23.78 13.05
C GLU A 85 -3.70 23.23 14.44
N GLU A 86 -4.43 23.61 15.50
CA GLU A 86 -4.16 23.19 16.88
C GLU A 86 -4.34 21.67 17.05
N ASP A 87 -5.49 21.12 16.60
CA ASP A 87 -5.74 19.67 16.68
C ASP A 87 -4.73 18.87 15.85
N THR A 88 -4.35 19.39 14.67
CA THR A 88 -3.35 18.77 13.81
C THR A 88 -1.98 18.78 14.48
N PHE A 89 -1.57 19.92 15.06
CA PHE A 89 -0.30 20.05 15.76
C PHE A 89 -0.22 19.09 16.94
N ASP A 90 -1.23 19.04 17.79
CA ASP A 90 -1.26 18.17 18.96
C ASP A 90 -1.21 16.69 18.58
N SER A 91 -1.94 16.28 17.53
CA SER A 91 -1.93 14.90 17.03
C SER A 91 -0.58 14.50 16.42
N LEU A 92 0.14 15.43 15.77
CA LEU A 92 1.39 15.14 15.08
C LEU A 92 2.64 15.41 15.95
N LYS A 93 2.53 16.09 17.09
CA LYS A 93 3.64 16.46 17.96
C LYS A 93 4.53 15.26 18.35
N VAL A 94 3.92 14.15 18.74
CA VAL A 94 4.66 12.94 19.09
C VAL A 94 5.34 12.35 17.87
N ILE A 95 4.65 12.31 16.73
CA ILE A 95 5.19 11.82 15.47
C ILE A 95 6.44 12.60 15.08
N THR A 96 6.35 13.93 15.07
CA THR A 96 7.46 14.80 14.66
C THR A 96 8.69 14.70 15.55
N THR A 97 8.48 14.52 16.87
CA THR A 97 9.55 14.49 17.87
C THR A 97 10.17 13.10 18.03
N GLN A 98 9.36 12.06 18.05
CA GLN A 98 9.79 10.71 18.40
C GLN A 98 10.18 9.82 17.21
N THR A 99 9.73 10.16 15.98
CA THR A 99 10.12 9.39 14.79
C THR A 99 11.50 9.84 14.29
N ASP A 100 12.38 8.88 14.03
CA ASP A 100 13.74 9.14 13.56
C ASP A 100 13.85 8.96 12.05
N ILE A 101 13.14 7.99 11.48
CA ILE A 101 13.10 7.73 10.04
C ILE A 101 11.65 7.59 9.58
N ILE A 102 11.31 8.24 8.47
CA ILE A 102 10.13 7.99 7.68
C ILE A 102 10.60 7.60 6.29
N THR A 103 10.13 6.47 5.73
CA THR A 103 10.51 6.07 4.38
C THR A 103 9.74 6.86 3.32
N ALA A 104 10.40 7.17 2.23
CA ALA A 104 9.83 7.79 1.04
C ALA A 104 10.32 7.07 -0.21
N THR A 105 9.54 7.12 -1.29
CA THR A 105 9.89 6.46 -2.54
C THR A 105 10.67 7.37 -3.48
N SER A 106 10.53 8.70 -3.34
CA SER A 106 11.18 9.69 -4.20
C SER A 106 11.40 11.01 -3.46
N ARG A 107 12.12 11.92 -4.09
CA ARG A 107 12.30 13.28 -3.60
C ARG A 107 10.96 14.02 -3.43
N PHE A 108 10.01 13.83 -4.35
CA PHE A 108 8.69 14.43 -4.22
C PHE A 108 7.97 13.91 -2.98
N SER A 109 7.87 12.59 -2.80
CA SER A 109 7.22 11.99 -1.63
C SER A 109 7.94 12.40 -0.32
N ARG A 110 9.26 12.51 -0.33
CA ARG A 110 10.04 13.02 0.81
C ARG A 110 9.61 14.42 1.22
N LEU A 111 9.56 15.37 0.26
CA LEU A 111 9.20 16.76 0.54
C LEU A 111 7.73 16.87 0.96
N THR A 112 6.84 16.14 0.30
CA THR A 112 5.41 16.11 0.60
C THR A 112 5.15 15.57 2.01
N LEU A 113 5.72 14.42 2.38
CA LEU A 113 5.59 13.86 3.72
C LEU A 113 6.18 14.78 4.80
N SER A 114 7.29 15.46 4.48
CA SER A 114 7.88 16.42 5.41
C SER A 114 6.94 17.60 5.69
N GLY A 115 6.28 18.14 4.67
CA GLY A 115 5.28 19.20 4.83
C GLY A 115 4.02 18.71 5.53
N MET A 116 3.47 17.57 5.14
CA MET A 116 2.25 17.00 5.71
C MET A 116 2.36 16.74 7.22
N PHE A 117 3.52 16.30 7.68
CA PHE A 117 3.74 15.96 9.10
C PHE A 117 4.56 17.00 9.85
N ALA A 118 4.95 18.09 9.20
CA ALA A 118 5.87 19.12 9.77
C ALA A 118 7.12 18.49 10.39
N VAL A 119 7.69 17.46 9.73
CA VAL A 119 8.91 16.79 10.18
C VAL A 119 10.14 17.32 9.45
N ASP A 120 11.29 17.29 10.13
CA ASP A 120 12.57 17.60 9.50
C ASP A 120 12.79 16.71 8.25
N PRO A 121 12.98 17.31 7.05
CA PRO A 121 13.21 16.55 5.83
C PRO A 121 14.40 15.59 5.88
N ARG A 122 15.35 15.78 6.81
CA ARG A 122 16.48 14.86 7.03
C ARG A 122 16.07 13.53 7.63
N LYS A 123 14.94 13.50 8.35
CA LYS A 123 14.33 12.28 8.90
C LYS A 123 13.58 11.46 7.82
N VAL A 124 13.14 12.10 6.73
CA VAL A 124 12.45 11.41 5.64
C VAL A 124 13.47 10.91 4.62
N LYS A 125 13.60 9.58 4.48
CA LYS A 125 14.65 8.92 3.71
C LYS A 125 14.11 8.33 2.41
N GLU A 126 14.76 8.63 1.30
CA GLU A 126 14.41 8.11 -0.03
C GLU A 126 14.93 6.66 -0.20
N THR A 127 14.42 5.76 0.61
CA THR A 127 14.83 4.34 0.61
C THR A 127 14.00 3.49 -0.36
N GLY A 128 12.86 3.98 -0.81
CA GLY A 128 11.76 3.14 -1.28
C GLY A 128 10.99 2.53 -0.10
N TYR A 129 9.90 1.84 -0.39
CA TYR A 129 9.13 1.12 0.63
C TYR A 129 9.58 -0.33 0.72
N PRO A 130 10.00 -0.84 1.88
CA PRO A 130 10.45 -2.22 2.06
C PRO A 130 9.47 -3.28 1.56
N ARG A 131 8.15 -3.03 1.66
CA ARG A 131 7.12 -3.93 1.17
C ARG A 131 7.18 -4.16 -0.35
N ASN A 132 7.68 -3.18 -1.11
CA ASN A 132 7.76 -3.25 -2.57
C ASN A 132 8.84 -4.23 -3.04
N ASP A 133 9.86 -4.49 -2.22
CA ASP A 133 10.93 -5.44 -2.55
C ASP A 133 10.37 -6.82 -2.87
N ILE A 134 9.27 -7.21 -2.22
CA ILE A 134 8.62 -8.51 -2.38
C ILE A 134 8.18 -8.74 -3.84
N MET A 135 7.75 -7.69 -4.55
CA MET A 135 7.34 -7.79 -5.95
C MET A 135 8.46 -8.24 -6.88
N PHE A 136 9.73 -7.99 -6.51
CA PHE A 136 10.90 -8.38 -7.28
C PHE A 136 11.42 -9.78 -6.91
N TRP A 137 11.10 -10.27 -5.70
CA TRP A 137 11.63 -11.54 -5.19
C TRP A 137 10.64 -12.69 -5.23
N SER A 138 9.35 -12.38 -5.25
CA SER A 138 8.29 -13.39 -5.21
C SER A 138 8.09 -14.07 -6.56
N ASP A 139 7.88 -15.38 -6.56
CA ASP A 139 7.25 -16.10 -7.66
C ASP A 139 5.74 -15.85 -7.62
N ALA A 140 5.32 -14.71 -8.15
CA ALA A 140 3.98 -14.19 -8.00
C ALA A 140 2.88 -15.14 -8.53
N LYS A 141 3.13 -15.85 -9.65
CA LYS A 141 2.16 -16.83 -10.18
C LYS A 141 2.04 -18.05 -9.27
N LYS A 142 3.13 -18.51 -8.71
CA LYS A 142 3.12 -19.63 -7.75
C LYS A 142 2.39 -19.23 -6.47
N GLU A 143 2.62 -18.03 -5.95
CA GLU A 143 1.90 -17.56 -4.76
C GLU A 143 0.39 -17.40 -5.05
N LEU A 144 0.04 -16.80 -6.18
CA LEU A 144 -1.36 -16.62 -6.56
C LEU A 144 -2.09 -17.94 -6.80
N SER A 145 -1.42 -18.97 -7.34
CA SER A 145 -2.03 -20.30 -7.56
C SER A 145 -2.41 -21.04 -6.28
N LYS A 146 -1.87 -20.64 -5.12
CA LYS A 146 -2.29 -21.18 -3.82
C LYS A 146 -3.57 -20.54 -3.30
N LEU A 147 -3.88 -19.32 -3.78
CA LEU A 147 -4.96 -18.48 -3.28
C LEU A 147 -6.24 -18.60 -4.12
N LEU A 148 -6.13 -18.95 -5.40
CA LEU A 148 -7.24 -18.93 -6.33
C LEU A 148 -7.46 -20.31 -6.97
N PRO A 149 -8.73 -20.76 -7.09
CA PRO A 149 -9.06 -22.06 -7.69
C PRO A 149 -9.16 -22.00 -9.23
N ILE A 150 -8.21 -21.32 -9.89
CA ILE A 150 -8.18 -21.15 -11.35
C ILE A 150 -6.80 -21.49 -11.92
N ASP A 151 -6.71 -21.69 -13.22
CA ASP A 151 -5.43 -21.87 -13.91
C ASP A 151 -4.73 -20.52 -14.11
N VAL A 152 -3.99 -20.10 -13.08
CA VAL A 152 -3.22 -18.85 -13.06
C VAL A 152 -2.16 -18.77 -14.15
N TYR A 153 -1.63 -19.93 -14.60
CA TYR A 153 -0.52 -19.96 -15.56
C TYR A 153 -0.96 -19.72 -17.00
N ASN A 154 -2.15 -20.22 -17.36
CA ASN A 154 -2.66 -20.15 -18.72
C ASN A 154 -3.73 -19.07 -18.91
N SER A 155 -4.19 -18.41 -17.83
CA SER A 155 -5.18 -17.35 -17.90
C SER A 155 -4.57 -15.97 -17.96
N LYS A 156 -5.32 -15.01 -18.51
CA LYS A 156 -5.06 -13.58 -18.42
C LYS A 156 -5.68 -13.02 -17.15
N LEU A 157 -4.93 -12.23 -16.43
CA LEU A 157 -5.33 -11.80 -15.08
C LEU A 157 -5.26 -10.28 -14.94
N PHE A 158 -6.36 -9.69 -14.47
CA PHE A 158 -6.44 -8.28 -14.15
C PHE A 158 -6.69 -8.08 -12.66
N PHE A 159 -5.92 -7.22 -12.02
CA PHE A 159 -6.07 -6.96 -10.59
C PHE A 159 -6.93 -5.73 -10.37
N TYR A 160 -8.06 -5.87 -9.67
CA TYR A 160 -8.93 -4.75 -9.32
C TYR A 160 -8.74 -4.35 -7.86
N LEU A 161 -8.15 -3.17 -7.64
CA LEU A 161 -7.81 -2.62 -6.34
C LEU A 161 -8.40 -1.22 -6.17
N PRO A 162 -9.71 -1.07 -5.90
CA PRO A 162 -10.34 0.23 -5.68
C PRO A 162 -10.00 0.78 -4.29
N THR A 163 -10.08 2.13 -4.16
CA THR A 163 -10.04 2.81 -2.87
C THR A 163 -11.30 2.47 -2.06
N MET A 164 -11.14 2.27 -0.74
CA MET A 164 -12.25 2.21 0.20
C MET A 164 -12.99 3.57 0.23
N ARG A 165 -14.30 3.55 0.03
CA ARG A 165 -15.13 4.76 -0.10
C ARG A 165 -15.90 5.15 1.16
N LYS A 166 -15.85 4.33 2.24
CA LYS A 166 -16.49 4.67 3.52
C LYS A 166 -15.84 5.86 4.22
N GLY A 167 -16.67 6.76 4.73
CA GLY A 167 -16.25 7.93 5.49
C GLY A 167 -15.97 9.19 4.67
N LEU A 168 -16.39 9.25 3.40
CA LEU A 168 -16.47 10.50 2.66
C LEU A 168 -17.64 11.32 3.22
N LYS A 169 -17.39 12.59 3.59
CA LYS A 169 -18.47 13.52 3.98
C LYS A 169 -19.45 13.64 2.82
N GLY A 170 -20.72 13.32 3.04
CA GLY A 170 -21.76 13.38 2.00
C GLY A 170 -22.17 12.01 1.48
N GLU A 171 -22.36 11.03 2.36
CA GLU A 171 -22.93 9.70 2.07
C GLU A 171 -24.42 9.81 1.67
N GLY A 172 -24.72 10.57 0.65
CA GLY A 172 -26.01 10.61 0.00
C GLY A 172 -25.85 10.20 -1.45
N GLU A 173 -26.52 9.14 -1.86
CA GLU A 173 -26.62 8.66 -3.24
C GLU A 173 -25.28 8.17 -3.83
N GLN A 174 -24.84 7.04 -3.37
CA GLN A 174 -23.81 6.25 -4.05
C GLN A 174 -24.48 5.41 -5.13
N PHE A 175 -23.75 5.25 -6.24
CA PHE A 175 -23.98 4.17 -7.18
C PHE A 175 -23.61 2.83 -6.52
N ASP A 176 -24.39 2.43 -5.51
CA ASP A 176 -24.15 1.21 -4.76
C ASP A 176 -24.59 -0.05 -5.53
N ASP A 177 -24.94 0.13 -6.82
CA ASP A 177 -25.64 -0.89 -7.61
C ASP A 177 -24.69 -1.89 -8.27
N ASN A 178 -23.39 -1.59 -8.33
CA ASN A 178 -22.39 -2.52 -8.89
C ASN A 178 -20.97 -2.23 -8.39
N ILE A 179 -20.10 -3.24 -8.53
CA ILE A 179 -18.74 -3.20 -8.01
C ILE A 179 -17.82 -2.14 -8.67
N PHE A 180 -18.11 -1.71 -9.90
CA PHE A 180 -17.33 -0.72 -10.64
C PHE A 180 -17.92 0.69 -10.58
N ASN A 181 -19.14 0.86 -10.08
CA ASN A 181 -19.92 2.10 -10.09
C ASN A 181 -20.17 2.65 -11.51
N TYR A 182 -20.37 1.77 -12.50
CA TYR A 182 -20.70 2.17 -13.85
C TYR A 182 -22.23 2.24 -14.07
N LEU A 183 -22.68 3.28 -14.79
CA LEU A 183 -24.08 3.42 -15.18
C LEU A 183 -24.50 2.43 -16.27
N ASP A 184 -23.55 1.99 -17.10
CA ASP A 184 -23.72 1.04 -18.18
C ASP A 184 -23.34 -0.39 -17.78
N TYR A 185 -23.42 -0.72 -16.47
CA TYR A 185 -22.99 -2.01 -15.95
C TYR A 185 -23.89 -3.16 -16.43
N ASP A 186 -23.26 -4.15 -17.05
CA ASP A 186 -23.84 -5.43 -17.44
C ASP A 186 -22.86 -6.56 -17.10
N ALA A 187 -23.20 -7.34 -16.07
CA ALA A 187 -22.37 -8.43 -15.59
C ALA A 187 -22.19 -9.54 -16.64
N ASP A 188 -23.22 -9.82 -17.45
CA ASP A 188 -23.19 -10.86 -18.47
C ASP A 188 -22.26 -10.48 -19.64
N GLU A 189 -22.23 -9.21 -20.02
CA GLU A 189 -21.32 -8.71 -21.05
C GLU A 189 -19.86 -8.79 -20.58
N ILE A 190 -19.59 -8.42 -19.31
CA ILE A 190 -18.24 -8.56 -18.73
C ILE A 190 -17.83 -10.03 -18.72
N ASP A 191 -18.72 -10.91 -18.25
CA ASP A 191 -18.41 -12.33 -18.12
C ASP A 191 -18.16 -12.99 -19.47
N TRP A 192 -18.99 -12.70 -20.46
CA TRP A 192 -18.80 -13.14 -21.85
C TRP A 192 -17.44 -12.68 -22.40
N PHE A 193 -17.06 -11.42 -22.17
CA PHE A 193 -15.77 -10.90 -22.61
C PHE A 193 -14.61 -11.64 -21.94
N LEU A 194 -14.68 -11.86 -20.63
CA LEU A 194 -13.63 -12.52 -19.85
C LEU A 194 -13.51 -14.00 -20.27
N GLU A 195 -14.64 -14.70 -20.48
CA GLU A 195 -14.68 -16.08 -20.91
C GLU A 195 -14.04 -16.25 -22.29
N LYS A 196 -14.46 -15.45 -23.26
CA LYS A 196 -13.93 -15.45 -24.63
C LYS A 196 -12.41 -15.30 -24.69
N ASN A 197 -11.84 -14.55 -23.78
CA ASN A 197 -10.42 -14.23 -23.73
C ASN A 197 -9.63 -15.09 -22.72
N ASN A 198 -10.25 -16.11 -22.12
CA ASN A 198 -9.70 -16.87 -20.99
C ASN A 198 -9.07 -15.94 -19.93
N ALA A 199 -9.81 -14.93 -19.53
CA ALA A 199 -9.38 -13.89 -18.61
C ALA A 199 -10.19 -13.91 -17.31
N TYR A 200 -9.62 -13.35 -16.24
CA TYR A 200 -10.27 -13.15 -14.95
C TYR A 200 -9.95 -11.75 -14.41
N ILE A 201 -10.90 -11.18 -13.69
CA ILE A 201 -10.67 -10.02 -12.83
C ILE A 201 -10.59 -10.53 -11.39
N VAL A 202 -9.47 -10.33 -10.73
CA VAL A 202 -9.29 -10.63 -9.31
C VAL A 202 -9.46 -9.34 -8.53
N ALA A 203 -10.51 -9.27 -7.72
CA ALA A 203 -10.88 -8.09 -6.98
C ALA A 203 -10.47 -8.21 -5.51
N LYS A 204 -9.73 -7.24 -5.00
CA LYS A 204 -9.49 -7.09 -3.57
C LYS A 204 -10.09 -5.77 -3.09
N VAL A 205 -11.32 -5.85 -2.65
CA VAL A 205 -12.06 -4.73 -2.07
C VAL A 205 -11.97 -4.78 -0.54
N HIS A 206 -12.41 -3.71 0.14
CA HIS A 206 -12.49 -3.72 1.58
C HIS A 206 -13.45 -4.82 2.09
N PHE A 207 -13.14 -5.43 3.24
CA PHE A 207 -13.91 -6.54 3.81
C PHE A 207 -15.43 -6.26 3.88
N ALA A 208 -15.82 -5.05 4.30
CA ALA A 208 -17.23 -4.68 4.39
C ALA A 208 -17.91 -4.64 3.00
N ASP A 209 -17.20 -4.20 1.97
CA ASP A 209 -17.69 -4.15 0.59
C ASP A 209 -17.74 -5.56 0.00
N ALA A 210 -16.73 -6.39 0.25
CA ALA A 210 -16.73 -7.79 -0.17
C ALA A 210 -17.93 -8.56 0.40
N LYS A 211 -18.28 -8.33 1.68
CA LYS A 211 -19.44 -8.95 2.33
C LYS A 211 -20.74 -8.51 1.65
N LYS A 212 -20.88 -7.22 1.32
CA LYS A 212 -22.02 -6.66 0.61
C LYS A 212 -22.18 -7.31 -0.77
N TYR A 213 -21.13 -7.39 -1.57
CA TYR A 213 -21.18 -7.98 -2.91
C TYR A 213 -21.41 -9.51 -2.89
N LYS A 214 -20.93 -10.20 -1.85
CA LYS A 214 -21.16 -11.65 -1.66
C LYS A 214 -22.56 -11.99 -1.12
N SER A 215 -23.37 -11.01 -0.67
CA SER A 215 -24.73 -11.26 -0.11
C SER A 215 -25.74 -11.78 -1.14
N GLY A 216 -25.43 -11.70 -2.43
CA GLY A 216 -26.31 -12.15 -3.52
C GLY A 216 -27.29 -11.08 -4.03
N ASP A 217 -27.28 -9.88 -3.44
CA ASP A 217 -28.15 -8.78 -3.86
C ASP A 217 -27.66 -8.11 -5.16
N PHE A 218 -26.43 -8.43 -5.59
CA PHE A 218 -25.77 -7.84 -6.76
C PHE A 218 -25.40 -8.94 -7.76
N LYS A 219 -25.71 -8.70 -9.02
CA LYS A 219 -25.24 -9.56 -10.11
C LYS A 219 -23.78 -9.28 -10.38
N LEU A 220 -22.93 -10.29 -10.23
CA LEU A 220 -21.50 -10.23 -10.49
C LEU A 220 -21.13 -11.14 -11.66
N PRO A 221 -20.09 -10.81 -12.46
CA PRO A 221 -19.54 -11.74 -13.43
C PRO A 221 -18.95 -12.97 -12.71
N GLU A 222 -19.12 -14.18 -13.26
CA GLU A 222 -18.58 -15.41 -12.69
C GLU A 222 -17.04 -15.42 -12.68
N ARG A 223 -16.43 -14.74 -13.67
CA ARG A 223 -14.98 -14.60 -13.80
C ARG A 223 -14.39 -13.39 -13.02
N LEU A 224 -15.20 -12.76 -12.16
CA LEU A 224 -14.73 -11.81 -11.17
C LEU A 224 -14.60 -12.53 -9.82
N ILE A 225 -13.37 -12.70 -9.36
CA ILE A 225 -13.04 -13.47 -8.16
C ILE A 225 -12.58 -12.53 -7.06
N PHE A 226 -13.16 -12.65 -5.87
CA PHE A 226 -12.72 -11.89 -4.70
C PHE A 226 -11.53 -12.56 -4.02
N LEU A 227 -10.46 -11.80 -3.86
CA LEU A 227 -9.33 -12.18 -3.03
C LEU A 227 -9.60 -11.80 -1.58
N ASP A 228 -9.70 -12.78 -0.72
CA ASP A 228 -9.97 -12.60 0.71
C ASP A 228 -8.68 -12.25 1.47
N ASN A 229 -8.80 -11.37 2.46
CA ASN A 229 -7.70 -11.08 3.39
C ASN A 229 -7.31 -12.31 4.20
N GLN A 230 -8.28 -13.09 4.67
CA GLN A 230 -8.00 -14.29 5.45
C GLN A 230 -7.21 -15.33 4.66
N GLU A 231 -7.48 -15.49 3.35
CA GLU A 231 -6.67 -16.36 2.50
C GLU A 231 -5.24 -15.86 2.33
N LEU A 232 -5.05 -14.54 2.14
CA LEU A 232 -3.71 -13.95 2.12
C LEU A 232 -2.97 -14.20 3.44
N GLU A 233 -3.61 -13.98 4.57
CA GLU A 233 -3.04 -14.17 5.91
C GLU A 233 -2.69 -15.64 6.19
N ARG A 234 -3.58 -16.58 5.88
CA ARG A 234 -3.32 -18.04 6.02
C ARG A 234 -2.11 -18.50 5.24
N HIS A 235 -1.83 -17.88 4.10
CA HIS A 235 -0.68 -18.20 3.25
C HIS A 235 0.53 -17.29 3.49
N PHE A 236 0.49 -16.42 4.51
CA PHE A 236 1.53 -15.41 4.78
C PHE A 236 1.87 -14.56 3.57
N CYS A 237 0.87 -14.30 2.75
CA CYS A 237 0.93 -13.49 1.56
C CYS A 237 0.36 -12.10 1.80
N THR A 238 0.91 -11.14 1.07
CA THR A 238 0.31 -9.83 0.87
C THR A 238 0.06 -9.62 -0.62
N ILE A 239 -0.67 -8.58 -0.98
CA ILE A 239 -0.85 -8.24 -2.40
C ILE A 239 0.47 -8.07 -3.15
N TYR A 240 1.54 -7.64 -2.47
CA TYR A 240 2.87 -7.44 -3.05
C TYR A 240 3.54 -8.75 -3.50
N HIS A 241 3.20 -9.89 -2.89
CA HIS A 241 3.68 -11.21 -3.33
C HIS A 241 3.12 -11.62 -4.68
N ILE A 242 1.92 -11.14 -5.02
CA ILE A 242 1.15 -11.60 -6.18
C ILE A 242 0.99 -10.56 -7.28
N MET A 243 1.27 -9.28 -7.03
CA MET A 243 1.07 -8.19 -8.00
C MET A 243 1.71 -8.46 -9.36
N ASN A 244 2.89 -9.07 -9.38
CA ASN A 244 3.58 -9.36 -10.64
C ASN A 244 2.95 -10.51 -11.45
N ALA A 245 1.95 -11.23 -10.92
CA ALA A 245 1.21 -12.25 -11.66
C ALA A 245 0.20 -11.66 -12.66
N PHE A 246 -0.21 -10.41 -12.47
CA PHE A 246 -1.28 -9.79 -13.25
C PHE A 246 -0.76 -9.12 -14.53
N ASP A 247 -1.56 -9.17 -15.60
CA ASP A 247 -1.28 -8.54 -16.89
C ASP A 247 -1.58 -7.02 -16.87
N GLY A 248 -2.45 -6.56 -15.98
CA GLY A 248 -2.78 -5.15 -15.78
C GLY A 248 -3.45 -4.88 -14.44
N LEU A 249 -3.38 -3.63 -13.99
CA LEU A 249 -4.06 -3.13 -12.79
C LEU A 249 -5.28 -2.30 -13.19
N ILE A 250 -6.41 -2.56 -12.55
CA ILE A 250 -7.59 -1.70 -12.56
C ILE A 250 -7.69 -1.07 -11.17
N THR A 251 -7.68 0.24 -11.09
CA THR A 251 -7.74 0.95 -9.80
C THR A 251 -8.40 2.32 -9.98
N ASP A 252 -8.42 3.11 -8.93
CA ASP A 252 -8.95 4.48 -8.95
C ASP A 252 -7.94 5.46 -8.33
N TYR A 253 -8.28 6.09 -7.22
CA TYR A 253 -7.46 7.06 -6.49
C TYR A 253 -6.52 6.42 -5.45
N SER A 254 -6.35 5.12 -5.51
CA SER A 254 -5.52 4.37 -4.59
C SER A 254 -4.04 4.55 -4.90
N SER A 255 -3.23 4.91 -3.91
CA SER A 255 -1.78 5.03 -4.08
C SER A 255 -1.07 3.72 -4.45
N VAL A 256 -1.78 2.61 -4.44
CA VAL A 256 -1.24 1.29 -4.85
C VAL A 256 -0.75 1.27 -6.31
N TYR A 257 -1.33 2.11 -7.18
CA TYR A 257 -0.85 2.19 -8.56
C TYR A 257 0.60 2.70 -8.64
N VAL A 258 1.00 3.56 -7.71
CA VAL A 258 2.38 4.04 -7.64
C VAL A 258 3.32 2.86 -7.37
N ASP A 259 2.99 1.99 -6.42
CA ASP A 259 3.76 0.78 -6.18
C ASP A 259 3.76 -0.15 -7.42
N TYR A 260 2.60 -0.31 -8.09
CA TYR A 260 2.48 -1.14 -9.30
C TYR A 260 3.29 -0.62 -10.49
N MET A 261 3.54 0.69 -10.58
CA MET A 261 4.41 1.28 -11.61
C MET A 261 5.82 0.68 -11.64
N LEU A 262 6.30 0.15 -10.51
CA LEU A 262 7.60 -0.56 -10.43
C LEU A 262 7.65 -1.80 -11.33
N LEU A 263 6.50 -2.35 -11.71
CA LEU A 263 6.39 -3.51 -12.61
C LEU A 263 6.31 -3.14 -14.09
N ASP A 264 6.20 -1.85 -14.42
CA ASP A 264 6.01 -1.29 -15.78
C ASP A 264 4.90 -1.99 -16.58
N LYS A 265 3.79 -2.33 -15.92
CA LYS A 265 2.62 -2.97 -16.52
C LYS A 265 1.46 -1.97 -16.69
N PRO A 266 0.51 -2.24 -17.62
CA PRO A 266 -0.63 -1.36 -17.87
C PRO A 266 -1.48 -1.08 -16.64
N ILE A 267 -1.98 0.17 -16.55
CA ILE A 267 -2.87 0.64 -15.47
C ILE A 267 -4.11 1.27 -16.10
N ILE A 268 -5.28 0.81 -15.67
CA ILE A 268 -6.57 1.40 -15.98
C ILE A 268 -7.10 2.11 -14.74
N PHE A 269 -7.37 3.40 -14.86
CA PHE A 269 -7.98 4.20 -13.80
C PHE A 269 -9.50 4.27 -14.00
N SER A 270 -10.24 3.48 -13.23
CA SER A 270 -11.69 3.47 -13.18
C SER A 270 -12.19 4.57 -12.23
N CYS A 271 -12.52 5.73 -12.79
CA CYS A 271 -12.81 6.94 -12.04
C CYS A 271 -14.17 7.57 -12.44
N PRO A 272 -15.31 6.88 -12.26
CA PRO A 272 -16.63 7.42 -12.62
C PRO A 272 -17.02 8.65 -11.81
N ASP A 273 -16.48 8.83 -10.62
CA ASP A 273 -16.82 9.84 -9.62
C ASP A 273 -15.69 10.84 -9.30
N ILE A 274 -14.74 11.05 -10.22
CA ILE A 274 -13.53 11.85 -9.98
C ILE A 274 -13.81 13.26 -9.46
N GLU A 275 -14.82 13.95 -9.99
CA GLU A 275 -15.14 15.31 -9.59
C GLU A 275 -15.66 15.36 -8.13
N LYS A 276 -16.48 14.40 -7.74
CA LYS A 276 -16.93 14.26 -6.35
C LYS A 276 -15.75 13.97 -5.43
N TYR A 277 -14.90 13.02 -5.81
CA TYR A 277 -13.76 12.63 -4.99
C TYR A 277 -12.76 13.77 -4.75
N LYS A 278 -12.50 14.61 -5.78
CA LYS A 278 -11.67 15.82 -5.66
C LYS A 278 -12.17 16.76 -4.58
N ASN A 279 -13.50 16.99 -4.57
CA ASN A 279 -14.13 17.92 -3.64
C ASN A 279 -14.16 17.40 -2.20
N ASP A 280 -14.33 16.09 -2.03
CA ASP A 280 -14.53 15.48 -0.70
C ASP A 280 -13.24 15.21 0.06
N ARG A 281 -12.16 14.81 -0.63
CA ARG A 281 -10.91 14.37 0.00
C ARG A 281 -9.71 15.28 -0.23
N GLY A 282 -9.67 15.95 -1.38
CA GLY A 282 -8.52 16.70 -1.82
C GLY A 282 -7.30 15.85 -2.21
N PHE A 283 -6.50 16.41 -3.07
CA PHE A 283 -5.23 15.84 -3.53
C PHE A 283 -4.09 16.82 -3.26
N VAL A 284 -2.86 16.31 -3.23
CA VAL A 284 -1.66 17.15 -3.05
C VAL A 284 -1.36 18.06 -4.25
N VAL A 285 -2.06 17.84 -5.35
CA VAL A 285 -2.02 18.67 -6.56
C VAL A 285 -3.45 18.99 -6.99
N ASP A 286 -3.65 20.16 -7.61
CA ASP A 286 -4.97 20.64 -8.06
C ASP A 286 -5.60 19.71 -9.11
N ASP A 287 -4.78 19.18 -10.01
CA ASP A 287 -5.21 18.18 -11.00
C ASP A 287 -4.53 16.83 -10.76
N PRO A 288 -5.20 15.89 -10.08
CA PRO A 288 -4.65 14.57 -9.79
C PRO A 288 -4.40 13.72 -11.05
N THR A 289 -5.04 14.04 -12.19
CA THR A 289 -4.83 13.31 -13.45
C THR A 289 -3.40 13.42 -13.95
N LEU A 290 -2.70 14.50 -13.59
CA LEU A 290 -1.29 14.69 -13.87
C LEU A 290 -0.40 13.63 -13.23
N LEU A 291 -0.88 13.02 -12.14
CA LEU A 291 -0.18 11.97 -11.40
C LEU A 291 -0.67 10.55 -11.76
N MET A 292 -1.58 10.40 -12.72
CA MET A 292 -2.22 9.11 -13.07
C MET A 292 -1.76 8.66 -14.47
N PRO A 293 -0.61 7.96 -14.60
CA PRO A 293 -0.02 7.59 -15.90
C PRO A 293 -0.63 6.31 -16.47
N GLY A 294 -1.92 6.34 -16.77
CA GLY A 294 -2.70 5.26 -17.37
C GLY A 294 -3.98 5.80 -17.98
N ILE A 295 -4.72 4.94 -18.68
CA ILE A 295 -6.00 5.33 -19.26
C ILE A 295 -7.04 5.56 -18.17
N MET A 296 -7.76 6.67 -18.23
CA MET A 296 -8.87 6.97 -17.34
C MET A 296 -10.20 6.62 -18.01
N ILE A 297 -11.02 5.84 -17.34
CA ILE A 297 -12.32 5.40 -17.82
C ILE A 297 -13.42 5.71 -16.80
N LYS A 298 -14.67 5.81 -17.28
CA LYS A 298 -15.86 6.08 -16.47
C LYS A 298 -17.00 5.09 -16.75
N THR A 299 -16.81 4.16 -17.68
CA THR A 299 -17.85 3.26 -18.19
C THR A 299 -17.35 1.85 -18.35
N GLN A 300 -18.28 0.87 -18.33
CA GLN A 300 -17.97 -0.52 -18.64
C GLN A 300 -17.41 -0.69 -20.06
N LYS A 301 -18.02 -0.01 -21.02
CA LYS A 301 -17.53 -0.02 -22.41
C LYS A 301 -16.05 0.37 -22.46
N GLY A 302 -15.68 1.46 -21.78
CA GLY A 302 -14.28 1.89 -21.68
C GLY A 302 -13.39 0.86 -21.00
N LEU A 303 -13.88 0.15 -19.98
CA LEU A 303 -13.15 -0.94 -19.35
C LEU A 303 -12.85 -2.05 -20.35
N LEU A 304 -13.88 -2.60 -21.01
CA LEU A 304 -13.72 -3.73 -21.92
C LEU A 304 -12.84 -3.41 -23.14
N GLU A 305 -12.97 -2.20 -23.71
CA GLU A 305 -12.11 -1.72 -24.80
C GLU A 305 -10.63 -1.69 -24.40
N ASN A 306 -10.31 -1.26 -23.18
CA ASN A 306 -8.93 -1.16 -22.73
C ASN A 306 -8.37 -2.50 -22.23
N LEU A 307 -9.21 -3.38 -21.67
CA LEU A 307 -8.80 -4.77 -21.42
C LEU A 307 -8.44 -5.49 -22.74
N ASP A 308 -9.23 -5.28 -23.82
CA ASP A 308 -8.94 -5.85 -25.13
C ASP A 308 -7.62 -5.37 -25.72
N LYS A 309 -7.29 -4.08 -25.59
CA LYS A 309 -5.99 -3.53 -25.97
C LYS A 309 -4.84 -4.22 -25.21
N ILE A 310 -4.95 -4.33 -23.89
CA ILE A 310 -3.92 -5.00 -23.07
C ILE A 310 -3.75 -6.46 -23.51
N LEU A 311 -4.85 -7.17 -23.78
CA LEU A 311 -4.82 -8.55 -24.25
C LEU A 311 -4.11 -8.70 -25.61
N LYS A 312 -4.18 -7.67 -26.45
CA LYS A 312 -3.45 -7.59 -27.73
C LYS A 312 -1.99 -7.13 -27.57
N GLY A 313 -1.55 -6.84 -26.37
CA GLY A 313 -0.21 -6.34 -26.08
C GLY A 313 -0.03 -4.85 -26.35
N GLU A 314 -1.11 -4.11 -26.50
CA GLU A 314 -1.10 -2.66 -26.70
C GLU A 314 -1.04 -1.94 -25.35
N ASP A 315 -0.11 -1.02 -25.19
CA ASP A 315 0.08 -0.21 -23.99
C ASP A 315 0.47 1.21 -24.35
N GLU A 316 -0.53 2.02 -24.63
CA GLU A 316 -0.38 3.41 -25.08
C GLU A 316 0.28 4.32 -24.03
N TYR A 317 0.19 3.95 -22.74
CA TYR A 317 0.71 4.73 -21.62
C TYR A 317 2.10 4.31 -21.13
N LYS A 318 2.71 3.32 -21.76
CA LYS A 318 4.01 2.81 -21.34
C LYS A 318 5.07 3.88 -21.26
N SER A 319 5.22 4.69 -22.32
CA SER A 319 6.21 5.78 -22.37
C SER A 319 5.95 6.83 -21.29
N ILE A 320 4.67 7.19 -21.08
CA ILE A 320 4.27 8.15 -20.04
C ILE A 320 4.58 7.60 -18.64
N ARG A 321 4.31 6.32 -18.39
CA ARG A 321 4.66 5.67 -17.11
C ARG A 321 6.18 5.72 -16.88
N GLN A 322 6.96 5.34 -17.88
CA GLN A 322 8.42 5.33 -17.79
C GLN A 322 8.99 6.73 -17.56
N GLU A 323 8.45 7.75 -18.21
CA GLU A 323 8.84 9.15 -17.99
C GLU A 323 8.54 9.60 -16.55
N LYS A 324 7.44 9.15 -15.98
CA LYS A 324 7.02 9.53 -14.62
C LYS A 324 7.68 8.72 -13.50
N ILE A 325 8.31 7.59 -13.80
CA ILE A 325 8.97 6.77 -12.77
C ILE A 325 9.88 7.59 -11.86
N PRO A 326 10.80 8.45 -12.33
CA PRO A 326 11.70 9.19 -11.44
C PRO A 326 10.99 10.17 -10.49
N PHE A 327 9.78 10.60 -10.82
CA PHE A 327 8.96 11.42 -9.95
C PHE A 327 8.39 10.60 -8.77
N PHE A 328 7.96 9.36 -9.04
CA PHE A 328 7.36 8.48 -8.05
C PHE A 328 8.38 7.63 -7.31
N HIS A 329 9.45 7.20 -7.97
CA HIS A 329 10.44 6.27 -7.45
C HIS A 329 11.86 6.72 -7.78
N GLY A 330 12.66 6.99 -6.76
CA GLY A 330 14.10 7.23 -6.90
C GLY A 330 14.89 5.94 -7.16
N HIS A 331 14.29 4.78 -6.86
CA HIS A 331 14.86 3.47 -7.06
C HIS A 331 13.82 2.51 -7.64
N VAL A 332 14.21 1.72 -8.65
CA VAL A 332 13.38 0.70 -9.31
C VAL A 332 14.09 -0.65 -9.15
N ASP A 333 14.07 -1.17 -7.95
CA ASP A 333 14.75 -2.42 -7.57
C ASP A 333 14.09 -3.03 -6.31
N GLY A 334 14.59 -4.18 -5.88
CA GLY A 334 14.16 -4.90 -4.68
C GLY A 334 15.05 -4.68 -3.45
N ASP A 335 15.72 -3.52 -3.33
CA ASP A 335 16.72 -3.25 -2.28
C ASP A 335 16.28 -2.15 -1.27
N SER A 336 14.98 -1.81 -1.21
CA SER A 336 14.47 -0.79 -0.27
C SER A 336 14.74 -1.16 1.19
N SER A 337 14.54 -2.43 1.55
CA SER A 337 14.84 -2.95 2.89
C SER A 337 16.31 -2.80 3.26
N LYS A 338 17.21 -3.05 2.32
CA LYS A 338 18.64 -2.90 2.52
C LYS A 338 19.05 -1.44 2.76
N ARG A 339 18.51 -0.52 1.94
CA ARG A 339 18.74 0.92 2.12
C ARG A 339 18.21 1.43 3.46
N LEU A 340 17.00 0.98 3.85
CA LEU A 340 16.44 1.36 5.15
C LEU A 340 17.31 0.85 6.30
N LEU A 341 17.77 -0.40 6.26
CA LEU A 341 18.65 -0.96 7.28
C LEU A 341 19.93 -0.14 7.42
N GLN A 342 20.56 0.27 6.32
CA GLN A 342 21.75 1.12 6.34
C GLN A 342 21.49 2.49 7.00
N GLU A 343 20.32 3.11 6.79
CA GLU A 343 19.97 4.36 7.47
C GLU A 343 19.72 4.15 8.97
N MET A 344 19.12 3.03 9.37
CA MET A 344 18.92 2.66 10.77
C MET A 344 20.26 2.45 11.50
N GLU A 345 21.17 1.69 10.90
CA GLU A 345 22.50 1.41 11.46
C GLU A 345 23.38 2.66 11.60
N LYS A 346 23.27 3.58 10.64
CA LYS A 346 23.95 4.89 10.74
C LYS A 346 23.52 5.69 11.98
N LEU A 347 22.23 5.69 12.29
CA LEU A 347 21.71 6.39 13.46
C LEU A 347 22.13 5.70 14.76
N ALA A 348 22.02 4.38 14.83
CA ALA A 348 22.45 3.61 16.00
C ALA A 348 23.95 3.78 16.28
N GLY A 349 24.79 3.74 15.25
CA GLY A 349 26.25 3.96 15.41
C GLY A 349 26.64 5.39 15.77
N ALA A 350 25.85 6.38 15.36
CA ALA A 350 26.07 7.78 15.74
C ALA A 350 25.78 8.01 17.23
N ASP A 351 24.76 7.37 17.80
CA ASP A 351 24.41 7.45 19.22
C ASP A 351 25.47 6.81 20.12
N GLU A 352 26.11 5.70 19.68
CA GLU A 352 27.23 5.09 20.41
C GLU A 352 28.45 6.02 20.47
N ILE A 353 28.77 6.72 19.39
CA ILE A 353 29.88 7.67 19.32
C ILE A 353 29.62 8.88 20.23
N ASP A 354 28.39 9.39 20.27
CA ASP A 354 28.02 10.55 21.09
C ASP A 354 27.95 10.17 22.59
N SER A 355 27.46 8.97 22.92
CA SER A 355 27.51 8.45 24.30
C SER A 355 28.92 8.20 24.80
N GLY A 356 29.82 7.72 23.94
CA GLY A 356 31.23 7.54 24.24
C GLY A 356 31.99 8.85 24.48
N LYS A 357 31.64 9.93 23.77
CA LYS A 357 32.20 11.26 23.98
C LYS A 357 31.71 11.93 25.29
N LYS A 358 30.47 11.70 25.71
CA LYS A 358 29.94 12.20 26.99
C LYS A 358 30.58 11.52 28.19
N LEU A 359 30.99 10.27 28.05
CA LEU A 359 31.75 9.56 29.12
C LEU A 359 33.21 9.97 29.22
N ALA A 360 33.80 10.57 28.19
CA ALA A 360 35.19 11.03 28.20
C ALA A 360 35.38 12.44 28.77
N HIS A 361 34.29 13.11 29.13
CA HIS A 361 34.29 14.45 29.73
C HIS A 361 33.72 14.50 31.16
N LEU A 362 33.55 13.36 31.81
CA LEU A 362 33.29 13.20 33.23
C LEU A 362 34.52 12.58 33.90
#